data_12690cd935a70fec9b31f0e541a7fbe1
#
_entry.id   12690cd935a70fec9b31f0e541a7fbe1
#
_cell.length_a   1.000
_cell.length_b   1.000
_cell.length_c   1.000
_cell.angle_alpha   90.00
_cell.angle_beta   90.00
_cell.angle_gamma   90.00
#
_symmetry.space_group_name_H-M   'P 1'
#
loop_
_entity.id
_entity.type
_entity.pdbx_description
1 polymer ?
#
loop_
_entity_poly.entity_id
_entity_poly.type
_entity_poly.pdbx_seq_one_letter_code
_entity_poly.pdbx_strand_id
1 'polypeptide(L)'
;MTTRSMGPSAGYGWLKNGFSIGFRHPKPLFGGAAFLVVACILPSLITLPLQFNAMKTGALPSPTTYGLIMAVSMLCSLLVIPLYAGYLQLVDATERGLPAGALDIVKPYRQGQALRLIGYGLVVIVIYVALFGLIFVATTGGGIADWYLQALAAQANHQPPPALPSGFGLALAMLMLLGLLMMGFYAISLGQVALRQRNVFSAIGDGVVGAFKNMLPLLVFALCMALAWMAVAIAIALVAVLLVLLGKLIGAWVFVLIIPLYIALILIAFTVMFGAMYHLWRDVCGDDTVPDMVQAIAA
;
A
#
# COMPACT_ATOMS: atom_id res chain seq x y z
N MET A 1 -7.78 -14.03 20.95
CA MET A 1 -6.38 -14.32 20.58
C MET A 1 -5.51 -13.17 21.03
N THR A 2 -4.36 -13.45 21.62
CA THR A 2 -3.44 -12.43 22.10
C THR A 2 -2.44 -12.12 21.00
N THR A 3 -2.38 -10.85 20.57
CA THR A 3 -1.30 -10.37 19.72
C THR A 3 0.03 -10.47 20.45
N ARG A 4 1.05 -11.02 19.80
CA ARG A 4 2.41 -11.18 20.36
C ARG A 4 3.22 -9.90 20.18
N SER A 5 4.14 -9.64 21.09
CA SER A 5 5.17 -8.61 20.94
C SER A 5 6.43 -9.28 20.38
N MET A 6 6.96 -8.74 19.29
CA MET A 6 8.15 -9.24 18.61
C MET A 6 9.37 -8.39 18.96
N GLY A 7 10.56 -8.97 18.88
CA GLY A 7 11.81 -8.22 19.03
C GLY A 7 12.09 -7.29 17.82
N PRO A 8 12.98 -6.30 17.98
CA PRO A 8 13.29 -5.31 16.92
C PRO A 8 13.74 -5.94 15.60
N SER A 9 14.50 -7.04 15.66
CA SER A 9 15.02 -7.76 14.48
C SER A 9 13.93 -8.36 13.58
N ALA A 10 12.70 -8.55 14.11
CA ALA A 10 11.57 -9.03 13.31
C ALA A 10 11.27 -8.10 12.14
N GLY A 11 11.44 -6.77 12.31
CA GLY A 11 11.21 -5.81 11.24
C GLY A 11 12.09 -6.06 10.00
N TYR A 12 13.37 -6.33 10.20
CA TYR A 12 14.24 -6.76 9.10
C TYR A 12 13.84 -8.12 8.53
N GLY A 13 13.43 -9.07 9.39
CA GLY A 13 12.95 -10.39 8.99
C GLY A 13 11.74 -10.30 8.05
N TRP A 14 10.77 -9.44 8.35
CA TRP A 14 9.59 -9.25 7.52
C TRP A 14 9.94 -8.76 6.11
N LEU A 15 10.85 -7.77 6.00
CA LEU A 15 11.30 -7.28 4.71
C LEU A 15 12.07 -8.36 3.93
N LYS A 16 13.03 -9.03 4.58
CA LYS A 16 13.83 -10.09 3.98
C LYS A 16 12.95 -11.23 3.44
N ASN A 17 11.99 -11.70 4.24
CA ASN A 17 11.08 -12.77 3.86
C ASN A 17 10.12 -12.33 2.76
N GLY A 18 9.58 -11.09 2.85
CA GLY A 18 8.76 -10.49 1.79
C GLY A 18 9.49 -10.42 0.46
N PHE A 19 10.80 -10.12 0.49
CA PHE A 19 11.62 -10.12 -0.72
C PHE A 19 11.85 -11.54 -1.26
N SER A 20 12.18 -12.49 -0.39
CA SER A 20 12.53 -13.86 -0.80
C SER A 20 11.35 -14.64 -1.38
N ILE A 21 10.12 -14.42 -0.89
CA ILE A 21 8.94 -15.18 -1.33
C ILE A 21 8.63 -14.96 -2.82
N GLY A 22 8.81 -13.75 -3.33
CA GLY A 22 8.59 -13.42 -4.74
C GLY A 22 9.50 -14.23 -5.67
N PHE A 23 10.74 -14.46 -5.26
CA PHE A 23 11.69 -15.24 -6.04
C PHE A 23 11.51 -16.75 -5.90
N ARG A 24 10.98 -17.21 -4.77
CA ARG A 24 10.65 -18.64 -4.58
C ARG A 24 9.43 -19.09 -5.39
N HIS A 25 8.43 -18.21 -5.51
CA HIS A 25 7.17 -18.49 -6.18
C HIS A 25 6.79 -17.43 -7.24
N PRO A 26 7.64 -17.19 -8.29
CA PRO A 26 7.47 -16.05 -9.18
C PRO A 26 6.18 -16.08 -9.98
N LYS A 27 5.78 -17.23 -10.52
CA LYS A 27 4.61 -17.33 -11.41
C LYS A 27 3.30 -16.89 -10.74
N PRO A 28 2.87 -17.46 -9.60
CA PRO A 28 1.63 -17.05 -8.96
C PRO A 28 1.71 -15.62 -8.42
N LEU A 29 2.82 -15.22 -7.79
CA LEU A 29 2.91 -13.94 -7.09
C LEU A 29 3.05 -12.77 -8.06
N PHE A 30 3.96 -12.82 -9.03
CA PHE A 30 4.05 -11.76 -10.04
C PHE A 30 2.83 -11.71 -10.96
N GLY A 31 2.23 -12.85 -11.28
CA GLY A 31 0.96 -12.89 -12.03
C GLY A 31 -0.19 -12.26 -11.26
N GLY A 32 -0.33 -12.57 -9.97
CA GLY A 32 -1.31 -11.93 -9.08
C GLY A 32 -1.05 -10.44 -8.90
N ALA A 33 0.22 -10.02 -8.74
CA ALA A 33 0.61 -8.62 -8.66
C ALA A 33 0.26 -7.86 -9.96
N ALA A 34 0.50 -8.45 -11.13
CA ALA A 34 0.14 -7.86 -12.41
C ALA A 34 -1.38 -7.63 -12.51
N PHE A 35 -2.19 -8.61 -12.11
CA PHE A 35 -3.62 -8.46 -12.06
C PHE A 35 -4.05 -7.33 -11.11
N LEU A 36 -3.43 -7.26 -9.94
CA LEU A 36 -3.69 -6.22 -8.94
C LEU A 36 -3.33 -4.83 -9.46
N VAL A 37 -2.18 -4.68 -10.12
CA VAL A 37 -1.75 -3.42 -10.75
C VAL A 37 -2.75 -2.96 -11.80
N VAL A 38 -3.20 -3.87 -12.68
CA VAL A 38 -4.24 -3.55 -13.67
C VAL A 38 -5.52 -3.08 -13.00
N ALA A 39 -5.97 -3.76 -11.94
CA ALA A 39 -7.15 -3.36 -11.18
C ALA A 39 -6.98 -1.97 -10.52
N CYS A 40 -5.79 -1.65 -10.01
CA CYS A 40 -5.49 -0.34 -9.42
C CYS A 40 -5.43 0.80 -10.45
N ILE A 41 -5.15 0.51 -11.72
CA ILE A 41 -5.11 1.52 -12.80
C ILE A 41 -6.53 1.85 -13.30
N LEU A 42 -7.50 0.95 -13.16
CA LEU A 42 -8.87 1.15 -13.67
C LEU A 42 -9.52 2.49 -13.24
N PRO A 43 -9.44 2.92 -11.96
CA PRO A 43 -9.98 4.21 -11.55
C PRO A 43 -9.38 5.38 -12.33
N SER A 44 -8.07 5.35 -12.55
CA SER A 44 -7.36 6.38 -13.31
C SER A 44 -7.82 6.42 -14.77
N LEU A 45 -8.03 5.28 -15.40
CA LEU A 45 -8.54 5.20 -16.77
C LEU A 45 -9.96 5.79 -16.90
N ILE A 46 -10.83 5.58 -15.91
CA ILE A 46 -12.18 6.12 -15.88
C ILE A 46 -12.16 7.66 -15.72
N THR A 47 -11.25 8.18 -14.90
CA THR A 47 -11.15 9.63 -14.61
C THR A 47 -10.30 10.38 -15.63
N LEU A 48 -9.50 9.69 -16.42
CA LEU A 48 -8.55 10.28 -17.40
C LEU A 48 -9.23 11.21 -18.42
N PRO A 49 -10.40 10.89 -19.02
CA PRO A 49 -11.06 11.81 -19.96
C PRO A 49 -11.46 13.13 -19.32
N LEU A 50 -11.87 13.10 -18.04
CA LEU A 50 -12.23 14.31 -17.28
C LEU A 50 -11.00 15.19 -17.02
N GLN A 51 -9.88 14.56 -16.67
CA GLN A 51 -8.60 15.23 -16.46
C GLN A 51 -8.06 15.83 -17.76
N PHE A 52 -8.13 15.11 -18.87
CA PHE A 52 -7.72 15.59 -20.18
C PHE A 52 -8.51 16.82 -20.63
N ASN A 53 -9.83 16.83 -20.38
CA ASN A 53 -10.66 17.98 -20.74
C ASN A 53 -10.27 19.23 -19.92
N ALA A 54 -10.01 19.07 -18.63
CA ALA A 54 -9.51 20.15 -17.78
C ALA A 54 -8.15 20.68 -18.26
N MET A 55 -7.23 19.78 -18.66
CA MET A 55 -5.92 20.18 -19.20
C MET A 55 -6.03 20.94 -20.53
N LYS A 56 -6.96 20.54 -21.43
CA LYS A 56 -7.17 21.22 -22.72
C LYS A 56 -7.75 22.60 -22.59
N THR A 57 -8.66 22.78 -21.62
CA THR A 57 -9.34 24.09 -21.41
C THR A 57 -8.51 25.05 -20.56
N GLY A 58 -7.43 24.57 -19.90
CA GLY A 58 -6.67 25.35 -18.93
C GLY A 58 -7.49 25.75 -17.68
N ALA A 59 -8.73 25.28 -17.57
CA ALA A 59 -9.62 25.57 -16.47
C ALA A 59 -9.53 24.47 -15.40
N LEU A 60 -9.52 24.88 -14.14
CA LEU A 60 -9.67 23.94 -13.04
C LEU A 60 -11.03 23.20 -13.15
N PRO A 61 -11.08 21.89 -12.88
CA PRO A 61 -12.35 21.17 -12.88
C PRO A 61 -13.35 21.85 -11.94
N SER A 62 -14.61 21.89 -12.36
CA SER A 62 -15.67 22.42 -11.48
C SER A 62 -15.73 21.60 -10.17
N PRO A 63 -16.21 22.18 -9.06
CA PRO A 63 -16.38 21.45 -7.79
C PRO A 63 -17.18 20.15 -7.95
N THR A 64 -18.18 20.16 -8.82
CA THR A 64 -18.99 18.97 -9.18
C THR A 64 -18.16 17.91 -9.89
N THR A 65 -17.34 18.29 -10.84
CA THR A 65 -16.42 17.37 -11.55
C THR A 65 -15.40 16.77 -10.60
N TYR A 66 -14.84 17.59 -9.70
CA TYR A 66 -13.92 17.12 -8.67
C TYR A 66 -14.58 16.14 -7.71
N GLY A 67 -15.79 16.45 -7.26
CA GLY A 67 -16.58 15.54 -6.41
C GLY A 67 -16.89 14.20 -7.09
N LEU A 68 -17.21 14.22 -8.39
CA LEU A 68 -17.44 13.00 -9.16
C LEU A 68 -16.17 12.15 -9.29
N ILE A 69 -15.02 12.77 -9.61
CA ILE A 69 -13.73 12.08 -9.68
C ILE A 69 -13.39 11.42 -8.34
N MET A 70 -13.57 12.14 -7.24
CA MET A 70 -13.33 11.61 -5.89
C MET A 70 -14.27 10.46 -5.55
N ALA A 71 -15.56 10.58 -5.83
CA ALA A 71 -16.54 9.53 -5.58
C ALA A 71 -16.25 8.25 -6.38
N VAL A 72 -15.96 8.38 -7.68
CA VAL A 72 -15.58 7.25 -8.54
C VAL A 72 -14.28 6.59 -8.03
N SER A 73 -13.28 7.39 -7.71
CA SER A 73 -12.00 6.87 -7.19
C SER A 73 -12.18 6.13 -5.87
N MET A 74 -13.01 6.65 -4.97
CA MET A 74 -13.34 6.01 -3.70
C MET A 74 -14.09 4.68 -3.90
N LEU A 75 -15.11 4.65 -4.75
CA LEU A 75 -15.85 3.43 -5.07
C LEU A 75 -14.94 2.34 -5.67
N CYS A 76 -14.10 2.72 -6.63
CA CYS A 76 -13.13 1.80 -7.23
C CYS A 76 -12.12 1.30 -6.20
N SER A 77 -11.64 2.16 -5.31
CA SER A 77 -10.71 1.75 -4.24
C SER A 77 -11.35 0.73 -3.30
N LEU A 78 -12.62 0.89 -2.94
CA LEU A 78 -13.35 -0.10 -2.14
C LEU A 78 -13.47 -1.45 -2.85
N LEU A 79 -13.69 -1.44 -4.17
CA LEU A 79 -13.74 -2.67 -4.96
C LEU A 79 -12.37 -3.36 -5.10
N VAL A 80 -11.27 -2.65 -4.93
CA VAL A 80 -9.92 -3.27 -4.96
C VAL A 80 -9.57 -3.96 -3.64
N ILE A 81 -10.17 -3.60 -2.51
CA ILE A 81 -9.84 -4.18 -1.19
C ILE A 81 -9.99 -5.71 -1.14
N PRO A 82 -11.06 -6.34 -1.69
CA PRO A 82 -11.12 -7.80 -1.78
C PRO A 82 -9.97 -8.42 -2.58
N LEU A 83 -9.42 -7.70 -3.57
CA LEU A 83 -8.25 -8.18 -4.32
C LEU A 83 -6.97 -8.13 -3.47
N TYR A 84 -6.80 -7.11 -2.61
CA TYR A 84 -5.70 -7.08 -1.64
C TYR A 84 -5.78 -8.27 -0.68
N ALA A 85 -6.97 -8.57 -0.18
CA ALA A 85 -7.20 -9.75 0.65
C ALA A 85 -6.93 -11.06 -0.12
N GLY A 86 -7.37 -11.15 -1.38
CA GLY A 86 -7.10 -12.29 -2.25
C GLY A 86 -5.62 -12.47 -2.54
N TYR A 87 -4.87 -11.39 -2.71
CA TYR A 87 -3.42 -11.46 -2.87
C TYR A 87 -2.73 -11.96 -1.59
N LEU A 88 -3.19 -11.54 -0.42
CA LEU A 88 -2.68 -12.03 0.86
C LEU A 88 -3.00 -13.53 1.05
N GLN A 89 -4.19 -14.00 0.63
CA GLN A 89 -4.55 -15.43 0.59
C GLN A 89 -3.65 -16.20 -0.41
N LEU A 90 -3.27 -15.59 -1.53
CA LEU A 90 -2.34 -16.17 -2.49
C LEU A 90 -0.95 -16.34 -1.89
N VAL A 91 -0.46 -15.33 -1.15
CA VAL A 91 0.81 -15.40 -0.40
C VAL A 91 0.77 -16.52 0.65
N ASP A 92 -0.31 -16.62 1.43
CA ASP A 92 -0.50 -17.67 2.43
C ASP A 92 -0.49 -19.07 1.79
N ALA A 93 -1.20 -19.25 0.68
CA ALA A 93 -1.26 -20.52 -0.04
C ALA A 93 0.13 -20.95 -0.55
N THR A 94 0.90 -20.01 -1.11
CA THR A 94 2.26 -20.31 -1.60
C THR A 94 3.24 -20.64 -0.47
N GLU A 95 3.17 -19.95 0.66
CA GLU A 95 4.02 -20.25 1.83
C GLU A 95 3.69 -21.61 2.47
N ARG A 96 2.42 -22.04 2.39
CA ARG A 96 1.99 -23.38 2.86
C ARG A 96 2.22 -24.49 1.84
N GLY A 97 2.80 -24.19 0.68
CA GLY A 97 3.01 -25.17 -0.39
C GLY A 97 1.74 -25.68 -1.05
N LEU A 98 0.62 -24.96 -0.91
CA LEU A 98 -0.64 -25.31 -1.55
C LEU A 98 -0.64 -24.89 -3.02
N PRO A 99 -1.38 -25.60 -3.90
CA PRO A 99 -1.54 -25.20 -5.28
C PRO A 99 -2.14 -23.78 -5.36
N ALA A 100 -1.43 -22.88 -6.03
CA ALA A 100 -1.81 -21.48 -6.12
C ALA A 100 -1.55 -20.94 -7.53
N GLY A 101 -2.52 -20.19 -8.05
CA GLY A 101 -2.47 -19.54 -9.35
C GLY A 101 -2.70 -18.05 -9.27
N ALA A 102 -2.22 -17.28 -10.27
CA ALA A 102 -2.37 -15.83 -10.31
C ALA A 102 -3.84 -15.35 -10.17
N LEU A 103 -4.80 -16.11 -10.72
CA LEU A 103 -6.22 -15.79 -10.64
C LEU A 103 -6.86 -16.07 -9.28
N ASP A 104 -6.14 -16.67 -8.34
CA ASP A 104 -6.64 -16.88 -6.98
C ASP A 104 -6.83 -15.57 -6.22
N ILE A 105 -6.27 -14.49 -6.70
CA ILE A 105 -6.51 -13.13 -6.17
C ILE A 105 -8.00 -12.75 -6.18
N VAL A 106 -8.83 -13.34 -7.07
CA VAL A 106 -10.27 -13.08 -7.12
C VAL A 106 -11.10 -14.03 -6.24
N LYS A 107 -10.46 -14.95 -5.50
CA LYS A 107 -11.15 -15.89 -4.58
C LYS A 107 -12.14 -15.20 -3.64
N PRO A 108 -11.84 -14.06 -2.98
CA PRO A 108 -12.79 -13.40 -2.10
C PRO A 108 -14.11 -13.04 -2.76
N TYR A 109 -14.09 -12.68 -4.04
CA TYR A 109 -15.31 -12.43 -4.81
C TYR A 109 -16.10 -13.72 -5.08
N ARG A 110 -15.41 -14.79 -5.48
CA ARG A 110 -16.03 -16.09 -5.78
C ARG A 110 -16.60 -16.77 -4.53
N GLN A 111 -16.01 -16.52 -3.38
CA GLN A 111 -16.40 -17.11 -2.09
C GLN A 111 -17.40 -16.26 -1.30
N GLY A 112 -17.94 -15.18 -1.88
CA GLY A 112 -18.91 -14.31 -1.21
C GLY A 112 -18.34 -13.48 -0.06
N GLN A 113 -17.01 -13.37 0.07
CA GLN A 113 -16.36 -12.61 1.16
C GLN A 113 -16.22 -11.11 0.82
N ALA A 114 -16.49 -10.72 -0.42
CA ALA A 114 -16.22 -9.37 -0.92
C ALA A 114 -16.93 -8.28 -0.12
N LEU A 115 -18.22 -8.44 0.22
CA LEU A 115 -18.97 -7.44 0.99
C LEU A 115 -18.38 -7.19 2.36
N ARG A 116 -17.92 -8.24 3.06
CA ARG A 116 -17.27 -8.11 4.36
C ARG A 116 -15.95 -7.34 4.26
N LEU A 117 -15.17 -7.61 3.20
CA LEU A 117 -13.89 -6.94 2.94
C LEU A 117 -14.09 -5.49 2.51
N ILE A 118 -15.12 -5.19 1.72
CA ILE A 118 -15.53 -3.82 1.37
C ILE A 118 -15.97 -3.07 2.64
N GLY A 119 -16.78 -3.70 3.49
CA GLY A 119 -17.17 -3.13 4.79
C GLY A 119 -15.97 -2.85 5.70
N TYR A 120 -14.99 -3.77 5.75
CA TYR A 120 -13.71 -3.52 6.43
C TYR A 120 -13.00 -2.31 5.85
N GLY A 121 -12.88 -2.23 4.54
CA GLY A 121 -12.24 -1.11 3.87
C GLY A 121 -12.91 0.23 4.14
N LEU A 122 -14.24 0.25 4.14
CA LEU A 122 -14.99 1.47 4.48
C LEU A 122 -14.68 1.95 5.89
N VAL A 123 -14.68 1.06 6.88
CA VAL A 123 -14.34 1.40 8.27
C VAL A 123 -12.89 1.90 8.36
N VAL A 124 -11.95 1.25 7.68
CA VAL A 124 -10.55 1.69 7.64
C VAL A 124 -10.43 3.08 7.02
N ILE A 125 -11.11 3.38 5.90
CA ILE A 125 -11.11 4.71 5.29
C ILE A 125 -11.64 5.76 6.28
N VAL A 126 -12.74 5.48 6.97
CA VAL A 126 -13.29 6.40 7.97
C VAL A 126 -12.28 6.67 9.09
N ILE A 127 -11.60 5.63 9.59
CA ILE A 127 -10.55 5.78 10.61
C ILE A 127 -9.41 6.67 10.09
N TYR A 128 -8.93 6.43 8.87
CA TYR A 128 -7.86 7.24 8.28
C TYR A 128 -8.28 8.70 8.14
N VAL A 129 -9.46 8.97 7.53
CA VAL A 129 -9.96 10.33 7.34
C VAL A 129 -10.12 11.05 8.66
N ALA A 130 -10.67 10.39 9.69
CA ALA A 130 -10.84 10.96 11.01
C ALA A 130 -9.50 11.29 11.68
N LEU A 131 -8.52 10.38 11.65
CA LEU A 131 -7.22 10.60 12.27
C LEU A 131 -6.39 11.66 11.54
N PHE A 132 -6.37 11.64 10.20
CA PHE A 132 -5.70 12.67 9.41
C PHE A 132 -6.34 14.04 9.61
N GLY A 133 -7.67 14.11 9.55
CA GLY A 133 -8.41 15.36 9.79
C GLY A 133 -8.15 15.90 11.19
N LEU A 134 -8.18 15.05 12.21
CA LEU A 134 -7.90 15.44 13.60
C LEU A 134 -6.48 16.03 13.75
N ILE A 135 -5.45 15.37 13.16
CA ILE A 135 -4.08 15.86 13.21
C ILE A 135 -3.98 17.25 12.56
N PHE A 136 -4.54 17.44 11.36
CA PHE A 136 -4.49 18.74 10.71
C PHE A 136 -5.23 19.81 11.49
N VAL A 137 -6.43 19.54 11.98
CA VAL A 137 -7.18 20.50 12.79
C VAL A 137 -6.41 20.86 14.07
N ALA A 138 -5.87 19.87 14.77
CA ALA A 138 -5.17 20.08 16.03
C ALA A 138 -3.84 20.84 15.86
N THR A 139 -3.14 20.68 14.74
CA THR A 139 -1.82 21.27 14.53
C THR A 139 -1.83 22.57 13.75
N THR A 140 -2.74 22.72 12.78
CA THR A 140 -2.80 23.90 11.89
C THR A 140 -4.05 24.75 12.10
N GLY A 141 -4.92 24.42 13.07
CA GLY A 141 -6.17 25.13 13.30
C GLY A 141 -7.13 25.11 12.10
N GLY A 142 -7.00 24.11 11.20
CA GLY A 142 -7.79 24.03 9.96
C GLY A 142 -7.21 24.78 8.77
N GLY A 143 -6.15 25.59 8.95
CA GLY A 143 -5.54 26.42 7.90
C GLY A 143 -4.96 25.65 6.70
N ILE A 144 -4.85 24.31 6.79
CA ILE A 144 -4.37 23.49 5.67
C ILE A 144 -5.34 23.49 4.47
N ALA A 145 -6.65 23.56 4.72
CA ALA A 145 -7.66 23.59 3.67
C ALA A 145 -7.57 24.90 2.86
N ASP A 146 -7.48 26.03 3.57
CA ASP A 146 -7.32 27.34 2.95
C ASP A 146 -5.99 27.45 2.19
N TRP A 147 -4.91 26.95 2.79
CA TRP A 147 -3.61 26.87 2.13
C TRP A 147 -3.67 26.07 0.83
N TYR A 148 -4.34 24.91 0.86
CA TYR A 148 -4.48 24.04 -0.32
C TYR A 148 -5.23 24.76 -1.46
N LEU A 149 -6.33 25.45 -1.15
CA LEU A 149 -7.08 26.22 -2.13
C LEU A 149 -6.26 27.39 -2.70
N GLN A 150 -5.50 28.10 -1.86
CA GLN A 150 -4.59 29.16 -2.30
C GLN A 150 -3.45 28.61 -3.18
N ALA A 151 -2.89 27.45 -2.82
CA ALA A 151 -1.84 26.80 -3.61
C ALA A 151 -2.35 26.38 -5.00
N LEU A 152 -3.58 25.86 -5.09
CA LEU A 152 -4.23 25.55 -6.37
C LEU A 152 -4.43 26.81 -7.23
N ALA A 153 -4.90 27.90 -6.62
CA ALA A 153 -5.09 29.18 -7.31
C ALA A 153 -3.75 29.77 -7.78
N ALA A 154 -2.71 29.70 -6.97
CA ALA A 154 -1.36 30.14 -7.33
C ALA A 154 -0.81 29.32 -8.51
N GLN A 155 -0.98 27.99 -8.50
CA GLN A 155 -0.58 27.11 -9.59
C GLN A 155 -1.31 27.46 -10.90
N ALA A 156 -2.62 27.71 -10.84
CA ALA A 156 -3.41 28.12 -12.02
C ALA A 156 -2.95 29.45 -12.61
N ASN A 157 -2.45 30.37 -11.77
CA ASN A 157 -1.95 31.68 -12.17
C ASN A 157 -0.43 31.73 -12.40
N HIS A 158 0.25 30.59 -12.43
CA HIS A 158 1.72 30.47 -12.53
C HIS A 158 2.48 31.27 -11.46
N GLN A 159 1.87 31.46 -10.29
CA GLN A 159 2.47 32.12 -9.15
C GLN A 159 3.17 31.11 -8.22
N PRO A 160 4.17 31.55 -7.43
CA PRO A 160 4.78 30.68 -6.43
C PRO A 160 3.73 30.27 -5.38
N PRO A 161 3.83 29.02 -4.85
CA PRO A 161 2.91 28.54 -3.83
C PRO A 161 2.99 29.42 -2.56
N PRO A 162 1.88 29.58 -1.83
CA PRO A 162 1.89 30.34 -0.58
C PRO A 162 2.75 29.65 0.47
N ALA A 163 3.20 30.40 1.48
CA ALA A 163 3.95 29.85 2.60
C ALA A 163 3.13 28.78 3.34
N LEU A 164 3.81 27.74 3.82
CA LEU A 164 3.17 26.65 4.57
C LEU A 164 2.51 27.21 5.85
N PRO A 165 1.33 26.70 6.25
CA PRO A 165 0.66 27.15 7.46
C PRO A 165 1.50 26.84 8.72
N SER A 166 1.32 27.66 9.74
CA SER A 166 1.92 27.40 11.05
C SER A 166 1.50 26.01 11.56
N GLY A 167 2.41 25.31 12.22
CA GLY A 167 2.14 23.94 12.70
C GLY A 167 2.27 22.82 11.66
N PHE A 168 2.51 23.13 10.37
CA PHE A 168 2.65 22.11 9.33
C PHE A 168 3.78 21.11 9.62
N GLY A 169 4.93 21.57 10.15
CA GLY A 169 6.03 20.68 10.53
C GLY A 169 5.62 19.70 11.63
N LEU A 170 4.85 20.15 12.61
CA LEU A 170 4.30 19.27 13.65
C LEU A 170 3.28 18.28 13.08
N ALA A 171 2.39 18.77 12.19
CA ALA A 171 1.46 17.88 11.47
C ALA A 171 2.21 16.76 10.76
N LEU A 172 3.26 17.10 10.00
CA LEU A 172 4.07 16.14 9.27
C LEU A 172 4.72 15.10 10.19
N ALA A 173 5.30 15.54 11.33
CA ALA A 173 5.88 14.62 12.31
C ALA A 173 4.85 13.65 12.91
N MET A 174 3.65 14.15 13.25
CA MET A 174 2.55 13.32 13.75
C MET A 174 2.03 12.36 12.67
N LEU A 175 1.94 12.80 11.42
CA LEU A 175 1.53 11.94 10.31
C LEU A 175 2.55 10.84 10.01
N MET A 176 3.85 11.10 10.16
CA MET A 176 4.89 10.08 10.02
C MET A 176 4.75 9.01 11.12
N LEU A 177 4.54 9.42 12.37
CA LEU A 177 4.31 8.48 13.47
C LEU A 177 3.02 7.68 13.27
N LEU A 178 1.93 8.36 12.88
CA LEU A 178 0.67 7.70 12.56
C LEU A 178 0.85 6.71 11.40
N GLY A 179 1.56 7.10 10.34
CA GLY A 179 1.84 6.23 9.19
C GLY A 179 2.55 4.93 9.58
N LEU A 180 3.52 5.03 10.50
CA LEU A 180 4.19 3.86 11.06
C LEU A 180 3.22 2.91 11.77
N LEU A 181 2.35 3.44 12.62
CA LEU A 181 1.32 2.65 13.31
C LEU A 181 0.29 2.08 12.35
N MET A 182 -0.15 2.88 11.38
CA MET A 182 -1.15 2.47 10.39
C MET A 182 -0.64 1.35 9.48
N MET A 183 0.67 1.31 9.18
CA MET A 183 1.28 0.21 8.42
C MET A 183 1.11 -1.14 9.14
N GLY A 184 1.44 -1.19 10.44
CA GLY A 184 1.24 -2.39 11.26
C GLY A 184 -0.24 -2.72 11.46
N PHE A 185 -1.04 -1.71 11.75
CA PHE A 185 -2.50 -1.83 11.90
C PHE A 185 -3.14 -2.47 10.66
N TYR A 186 -2.82 -1.95 9.46
CA TYR A 186 -3.40 -2.44 8.22
C TYR A 186 -2.97 -3.88 7.92
N ALA A 187 -1.68 -4.19 8.07
CA ALA A 187 -1.16 -5.53 7.84
C ALA A 187 -1.83 -6.58 8.74
N ILE A 188 -1.96 -6.27 10.04
CA ILE A 188 -2.56 -7.17 11.02
C ILE A 188 -4.07 -7.30 10.81
N SER A 189 -4.79 -6.18 10.70
CA SER A 189 -6.25 -6.21 10.59
C SER A 189 -6.72 -6.82 9.28
N LEU A 190 -6.07 -6.50 8.14
CA LEU A 190 -6.38 -7.14 6.86
C LEU A 190 -6.10 -8.65 6.91
N GLY A 191 -4.96 -9.06 7.48
CA GLY A 191 -4.63 -10.47 7.66
C GLY A 191 -5.68 -11.23 8.49
N GLN A 192 -6.17 -10.64 9.57
CA GLN A 192 -7.21 -11.21 10.41
C GLN A 192 -8.55 -11.38 9.66
N VAL A 193 -8.95 -10.39 8.87
CA VAL A 193 -10.19 -10.47 8.08
C VAL A 193 -10.03 -11.43 6.90
N ALA A 194 -8.90 -11.37 6.18
CA ALA A 194 -8.67 -12.11 4.95
C ALA A 194 -8.36 -13.60 5.19
N LEU A 195 -7.49 -13.90 6.16
CA LEU A 195 -6.95 -15.25 6.37
C LEU A 195 -7.69 -16.02 7.48
N ARG A 196 -8.11 -15.33 8.54
CA ARG A 196 -8.83 -15.95 9.68
C ARG A 196 -10.32 -15.68 9.69
N GLN A 197 -10.84 -14.97 8.72
CA GLN A 197 -12.25 -14.64 8.59
C GLN A 197 -12.86 -13.99 9.86
N ARG A 198 -12.04 -13.28 10.66
CA ARG A 198 -12.51 -12.61 11.87
C ARG A 198 -13.51 -11.50 11.57
N ASN A 199 -14.35 -11.20 12.56
CA ASN A 199 -15.24 -10.05 12.49
C ASN A 199 -14.41 -8.76 12.33
N VAL A 200 -14.92 -7.82 11.52
CA VAL A 200 -14.24 -6.57 11.14
C VAL A 200 -13.79 -5.78 12.36
N PHE A 201 -14.66 -5.56 13.33
CA PHE A 201 -14.32 -4.76 14.53
C PHE A 201 -13.29 -5.44 15.42
N SER A 202 -13.39 -6.78 15.58
CA SER A 202 -12.37 -7.55 16.31
C SER A 202 -11.01 -7.51 15.60
N ALA A 203 -10.99 -7.60 14.27
CA ALA A 203 -9.76 -7.51 13.48
C ALA A 203 -9.11 -6.12 13.58
N ILE A 204 -9.92 -5.05 13.61
CA ILE A 204 -9.47 -3.68 13.84
C ILE A 204 -8.84 -3.56 15.23
N GLY A 205 -9.49 -4.08 16.28
CA GLY A 205 -8.94 -4.10 17.63
C GLY A 205 -7.60 -4.84 17.72
N ASP A 206 -7.51 -6.03 17.08
CA ASP A 206 -6.25 -6.79 17.01
C ASP A 206 -5.16 -5.99 16.25
N GLY A 207 -5.54 -5.28 15.18
CA GLY A 207 -4.66 -4.42 14.40
C GLY A 207 -4.08 -3.28 15.24
N VAL A 208 -4.91 -2.57 15.98
CA VAL A 208 -4.50 -1.47 16.88
C VAL A 208 -3.55 -1.99 17.96
N VAL A 209 -3.97 -3.00 18.71
CA VAL A 209 -3.16 -3.57 19.81
C VAL A 209 -1.86 -4.15 19.28
N GLY A 210 -1.90 -4.86 18.13
CA GLY A 210 -0.72 -5.45 17.51
C GLY A 210 0.28 -4.41 17.02
N ALA A 211 -0.20 -3.31 16.41
CA ALA A 211 0.67 -2.21 15.96
C ALA A 211 1.38 -1.53 17.14
N PHE A 212 0.65 -1.19 18.21
CA PHE A 212 1.25 -0.57 19.39
C PHE A 212 2.26 -1.48 20.10
N LYS A 213 1.96 -2.77 20.26
CA LYS A 213 2.90 -3.74 20.86
C LYS A 213 4.19 -3.93 20.04
N ASN A 214 4.12 -3.69 18.72
CA ASN A 214 5.21 -3.93 17.80
C ASN A 214 5.77 -2.63 17.17
N MET A 215 5.63 -1.49 17.86
CA MET A 215 6.08 -0.20 17.34
C MET A 215 7.57 -0.19 17.02
N LEU A 216 8.41 -0.82 17.84
CA LEU A 216 9.86 -0.89 17.61
C LEU A 216 10.23 -1.77 16.39
N PRO A 217 9.75 -3.02 16.23
CA PRO A 217 9.97 -3.76 14.99
C PRO A 217 9.38 -3.06 13.75
N LEU A 218 8.25 -2.36 13.86
CA LEU A 218 7.69 -1.56 12.77
C LEU A 218 8.62 -0.41 12.38
N LEU A 219 9.25 0.26 13.35
CA LEU A 219 10.24 1.30 13.08
C LEU A 219 11.45 0.73 12.35
N VAL A 220 11.98 -0.41 12.79
CA VAL A 220 13.09 -1.09 12.11
C VAL A 220 12.69 -1.47 10.69
N PHE A 221 11.48 -2.01 10.50
CA PHE A 221 10.96 -2.33 9.16
C PHE A 221 10.88 -1.08 8.27
N ALA A 222 10.35 0.04 8.79
CA ALA A 222 10.27 1.29 8.05
C ALA A 222 11.63 1.85 7.66
N LEU A 223 12.63 1.79 8.57
CA LEU A 223 13.99 2.20 8.27
C LEU A 223 14.65 1.31 7.22
N CYS A 224 14.49 -0.01 7.33
CA CYS A 224 15.00 -0.95 6.32
C CYS A 224 14.34 -0.72 4.96
N MET A 225 13.02 -0.45 4.94
CA MET A 225 12.29 -0.13 3.72
C MET A 225 12.77 1.19 3.11
N ALA A 226 13.01 2.23 3.92
CA ALA A 226 13.58 3.50 3.45
C ALA A 226 14.95 3.31 2.83
N LEU A 227 15.83 2.51 3.44
CA LEU A 227 17.15 2.17 2.90
C LEU A 227 17.03 1.38 1.57
N ALA A 228 16.11 0.43 1.51
CA ALA A 228 15.83 -0.32 0.27
C ALA A 228 15.35 0.60 -0.85
N TRP A 229 14.42 1.52 -0.57
CA TRP A 229 13.96 2.50 -1.54
C TRP A 229 15.05 3.48 -1.97
N MET A 230 15.93 3.88 -1.06
CA MET A 230 17.08 4.71 -1.40
C MET A 230 18.03 3.97 -2.36
N ALA A 231 18.33 2.69 -2.11
CA ALA A 231 19.12 1.87 -3.02
C ALA A 231 18.46 1.73 -4.41
N VAL A 232 17.14 1.52 -4.45
CA VAL A 232 16.37 1.47 -5.69
C VAL A 232 16.41 2.82 -6.42
N ALA A 233 16.27 3.94 -5.71
CA ALA A 233 16.36 5.28 -6.31
C ALA A 233 17.73 5.54 -6.94
N ILE A 234 18.81 5.14 -6.29
CA ILE A 234 20.16 5.22 -6.84
C ILE A 234 20.28 4.36 -8.10
N ALA A 235 19.79 3.12 -8.06
CA ALA A 235 19.80 2.24 -9.23
C ALA A 235 19.00 2.83 -10.41
N ILE A 236 17.82 3.39 -10.16
CA ILE A 236 17.02 4.08 -11.19
C ILE A 236 17.77 5.28 -11.74
N ALA A 237 18.42 6.10 -10.91
CA ALA A 237 19.20 7.24 -11.38
C ALA A 237 20.36 6.81 -12.28
N LEU A 238 21.08 5.74 -11.93
CA LEU A 238 22.15 5.18 -12.76
C LEU A 238 21.62 4.66 -14.12
N VAL A 239 20.50 3.93 -14.09
CA VAL A 239 19.84 3.46 -15.32
C VAL A 239 19.37 4.63 -16.18
N ALA A 240 18.81 5.67 -15.57
CA ALA A 240 18.37 6.87 -16.30
C ALA A 240 19.55 7.57 -17.00
N VAL A 241 20.69 7.74 -16.31
CA VAL A 241 21.91 8.29 -16.91
C VAL A 241 22.38 7.42 -18.08
N LEU A 242 22.41 6.10 -17.91
CA LEU A 242 22.78 5.17 -18.97
C LEU A 242 21.85 5.30 -20.20
N LEU A 243 20.54 5.34 -19.98
CA LEU A 243 19.56 5.51 -21.06
C LEU A 243 19.70 6.84 -21.78
N VAL A 244 20.03 7.94 -21.08
CA VAL A 244 20.31 9.24 -21.69
C VAL A 244 21.57 9.17 -22.58
N LEU A 245 22.64 8.52 -22.10
CA LEU A 245 23.86 8.34 -22.89
C LEU A 245 23.63 7.48 -24.14
N LEU A 246 22.92 6.37 -23.99
CA LEU A 246 22.53 5.50 -25.11
C LEU A 246 21.60 6.22 -26.08
N GLY A 247 20.65 7.01 -25.58
CA GLY A 247 19.75 7.81 -26.41
C GLY A 247 20.47 8.83 -27.30
N LYS A 248 21.58 9.40 -26.82
CA LYS A 248 22.45 10.27 -27.64
C LYS A 248 23.21 9.52 -28.71
N LEU A 249 23.55 8.24 -28.48
CA LEU A 249 24.33 7.40 -29.38
C LEU A 249 23.47 6.75 -30.47
N ILE A 250 22.34 6.18 -30.11
CA ILE A 250 21.55 5.29 -30.97
C ILE A 250 20.09 5.74 -31.18
N GLY A 251 19.71 6.88 -30.57
CA GLY A 251 18.40 7.51 -30.75
C GLY A 251 17.43 7.37 -29.58
N ALA A 252 16.42 8.23 -29.58
CA ALA A 252 15.47 8.37 -28.47
C ALA A 252 14.57 7.13 -28.21
N TRP A 253 14.50 6.18 -29.15
CA TRP A 253 13.71 4.95 -28.99
C TRP A 253 14.14 4.10 -27.78
N VAL A 254 15.38 4.26 -27.29
CA VAL A 254 15.90 3.58 -26.08
C VAL A 254 15.05 3.89 -24.84
N PHE A 255 14.41 5.05 -24.78
CA PHE A 255 13.53 5.42 -23.67
C PHE A 255 12.28 4.53 -23.53
N VAL A 256 11.93 3.78 -24.59
CA VAL A 256 10.85 2.77 -24.50
C VAL A 256 11.16 1.69 -23.46
N LEU A 257 12.45 1.43 -23.19
CA LEU A 257 12.88 0.47 -22.15
C LEU A 257 12.50 0.89 -20.72
N ILE A 258 12.18 2.16 -20.50
CA ILE A 258 11.69 2.64 -19.19
C ILE A 258 10.38 1.95 -18.82
N ILE A 259 9.50 1.69 -19.78
CA ILE A 259 8.16 1.11 -19.52
C ILE A 259 8.28 -0.29 -18.88
N PRO A 260 8.96 -1.28 -19.48
CA PRO A 260 9.08 -2.61 -18.87
C PRO A 260 9.85 -2.58 -17.54
N LEU A 261 10.87 -1.72 -17.39
CA LEU A 261 11.59 -1.56 -16.14
C LEU A 261 10.68 -1.02 -15.02
N TYR A 262 9.86 -0.03 -15.32
CA TYR A 262 8.89 0.53 -14.38
C TYR A 262 7.83 -0.49 -13.97
N ILE A 263 7.29 -1.25 -14.93
CA ILE A 263 6.34 -2.33 -14.66
C ILE A 263 6.98 -3.39 -13.74
N ALA A 264 8.20 -3.83 -14.05
CA ALA A 264 8.91 -4.81 -13.24
C ALA A 264 9.12 -4.31 -11.79
N LEU A 265 9.50 -3.05 -11.63
CA LEU A 265 9.66 -2.43 -10.31
C LEU A 265 8.36 -2.43 -9.51
N ILE A 266 7.25 -2.06 -10.14
CA ILE A 266 5.94 -2.06 -9.49
C ILE A 266 5.57 -3.49 -9.04
N LEU A 267 5.74 -4.48 -9.91
CA LEU A 267 5.42 -5.87 -9.58
C LEU A 267 6.26 -6.40 -8.41
N ILE A 268 7.56 -6.09 -8.40
CA ILE A 268 8.46 -6.43 -7.28
C ILE A 268 7.99 -5.73 -6.01
N ALA A 269 7.70 -4.42 -6.07
CA ALA A 269 7.27 -3.65 -4.91
C ALA A 269 5.98 -4.21 -4.29
N PHE A 270 4.95 -4.53 -5.10
CA PHE A 270 3.72 -5.16 -4.61
C PHE A 270 3.99 -6.52 -3.96
N THR A 271 4.79 -7.36 -4.63
CA THR A 271 5.10 -8.70 -4.11
C THR A 271 5.84 -8.63 -2.78
N VAL A 272 6.84 -7.75 -2.66
CA VAL A 272 7.61 -7.55 -1.41
C VAL A 272 6.71 -7.00 -0.30
N MET A 273 5.88 -6.00 -0.62
CA MET A 273 4.99 -5.36 0.36
C MET A 273 4.00 -6.37 0.95
N PHE A 274 3.29 -7.12 0.10
CA PHE A 274 2.32 -8.11 0.59
C PHE A 274 2.98 -9.30 1.27
N GLY A 275 4.15 -9.73 0.79
CA GLY A 275 4.95 -10.74 1.46
C GLY A 275 5.38 -10.30 2.86
N ALA A 276 5.85 -9.06 3.01
CA ALA A 276 6.20 -8.50 4.32
C ALA A 276 4.98 -8.36 5.24
N MET A 277 3.83 -7.90 4.70
CA MET A 277 2.57 -7.82 5.45
C MET A 277 2.12 -9.20 5.97
N TYR A 278 2.25 -10.24 5.14
CA TYR A 278 1.91 -11.61 5.53
C TYR A 278 2.79 -12.10 6.68
N HIS A 279 4.12 -11.92 6.59
CA HIS A 279 5.04 -12.34 7.64
C HIS A 279 4.83 -11.55 8.94
N LEU A 280 4.59 -10.24 8.85
CA LEU A 280 4.24 -9.41 9.99
C LEU A 280 2.96 -9.93 10.69
N TRP A 281 1.90 -10.15 9.92
CA TRP A 281 0.65 -10.70 10.46
C TRP A 281 0.86 -12.08 11.10
N ARG A 282 1.57 -12.99 10.42
CA ARG A 282 1.84 -14.33 10.91
C ARG A 282 2.60 -14.33 12.23
N ASP A 283 3.65 -13.53 12.34
CA ASP A 283 4.48 -13.47 13.54
C ASP A 283 3.73 -12.84 14.72
N VAL A 284 2.97 -11.76 14.47
CA VAL A 284 2.25 -11.03 15.53
C VAL A 284 0.98 -11.74 15.98
N CYS A 285 0.23 -12.33 15.06
CA CYS A 285 -1.03 -13.01 15.40
C CYS A 285 -0.85 -14.49 15.73
N GLY A 286 0.30 -15.07 15.42
CA GLY A 286 0.60 -16.49 15.59
C GLY A 286 -0.25 -17.40 14.70
N ASP A 287 0.33 -18.40 14.11
CA ASP A 287 -0.40 -19.47 13.48
C ASP A 287 -0.46 -20.66 14.47
N ASP A 288 -1.44 -20.63 15.37
CA ASP A 288 -1.65 -21.72 16.33
C ASP A 288 -2.17 -23.00 15.64
N THR A 289 -2.32 -22.97 14.31
CA THR A 289 -2.90 -24.06 13.52
C THR A 289 -1.88 -24.96 12.81
N VAL A 290 -0.58 -24.65 12.89
CA VAL A 290 0.46 -25.60 12.49
C VAL A 290 0.92 -26.31 13.77
N PRO A 291 0.41 -27.53 14.07
CA PRO A 291 1.09 -28.39 15.03
C PRO A 291 2.51 -28.57 14.49
N ASP A 292 3.48 -28.57 15.36
CA ASP A 292 4.86 -28.94 15.05
C ASP A 292 4.91 -30.38 14.49
N MET A 293 4.42 -30.57 13.26
CA MET A 293 4.59 -31.85 12.55
C MET A 293 6.07 -32.15 12.27
N VAL A 294 6.94 -31.15 12.38
CA VAL A 294 8.39 -31.34 12.28
C VAL A 294 8.96 -31.96 13.57
N GLN A 295 8.35 -31.76 14.73
CA GLN A 295 8.79 -32.43 15.97
C GLN A 295 8.23 -33.86 16.12
N ALA A 296 7.10 -34.18 15.50
CA ALA A 296 6.53 -35.53 15.53
C ALA A 296 7.22 -36.53 14.60
N ILE A 297 8.09 -36.08 13.68
CA ILE A 297 8.89 -36.96 12.80
C ILE A 297 10.30 -37.16 13.37
N ALA A 298 10.71 -36.41 14.37
CA ALA A 298 12.03 -36.51 15.02
C ALA A 298 12.00 -37.21 16.40
N ALA A 299 10.85 -37.70 16.84
CA ALA A 299 10.64 -38.51 18.03
C ALA A 299 10.20 -39.93 17.64
#